data_8c28ae6076d9ff135a667bcd35427b84
#
_entry.id   8c28ae6076d9ff135a667bcd35427b84
#
_cell.length_a   1.000
_cell.length_b   1.000
_cell.length_c   1.000
_cell.angle_alpha   90.00
_cell.angle_beta   90.00
_cell.angle_gamma   90.00
#
_symmetry.space_group_name_H-M   'P 1'
#
loop_
_entity.id
_entity.type
_entity.pdbx_description
1 polymer ?
#
loop_
_entity_poly.entity_id
_entity_poly.type
_entity_poly.pdbx_seq_one_letter_code
_entity_poly.pdbx_strand_id
1 'polypeptide(L)'
;MTLETIEIETAPKPNAAVIWLHGLGADGHDFEPVVPQIVRRGERAWRFIFPHAPHRPVTLNGGMSMRAWYDILGLDRTAAEDTAGFRATDAEIRQLIERETGRGIPAARVVLAGFSQGGAVSLYTALRYPERLAGVMALSCYLPLPGRLSTERAPANDGAMIFMAHGLADAMLPIALGLASRDTLKSLGYAVEWHQYPMAHSVVEAEILHLREFLLRVLP
;
A
#
# COMPACT_ATOMS: atom_id res chain seq x y z
N MET A 1 -0.70 19.49 5.94
CA MET A 1 -1.32 19.03 7.20
C MET A 1 -0.90 17.57 7.38
N THR A 2 -0.56 17.15 8.58
CA THR A 2 -0.26 15.73 8.87
C THR A 2 -1.57 14.95 8.89
N LEU A 3 -1.61 13.80 8.23
CA LEU A 3 -2.76 12.90 8.27
C LEU A 3 -3.03 12.43 9.71
N GLU A 4 -4.30 12.34 10.08
CA GLU A 4 -4.73 11.67 11.30
C GLU A 4 -4.43 10.16 11.17
N THR A 5 -3.89 9.53 12.22
CA THR A 5 -3.45 8.14 12.18
C THR A 5 -3.91 7.38 13.41
N ILE A 6 -4.23 6.09 13.23
CA ILE A 6 -4.29 5.11 14.32
C ILE A 6 -2.93 4.43 14.38
N GLU A 7 -2.39 4.23 15.59
CA GLU A 7 -1.11 3.58 15.77
C GLU A 7 -1.23 2.41 16.76
N ILE A 8 -0.65 1.27 16.37
CA ILE A 8 -0.58 0.07 17.23
C ILE A 8 0.89 -0.33 17.36
N GLU A 9 1.39 -0.33 18.59
CA GLU A 9 2.70 -0.87 18.91
C GLU A 9 2.58 -2.29 19.46
N THR A 10 3.27 -3.23 18.84
CA THR A 10 3.19 -4.65 19.21
C THR A 10 4.11 -5.00 20.38
N ALA A 11 5.13 -4.16 20.63
CA ALA A 11 6.01 -4.19 21.80
C ALA A 11 6.62 -2.80 22.04
N PRO A 12 7.17 -2.53 23.24
CA PRO A 12 7.87 -1.28 23.53
C PRO A 12 9.08 -1.04 22.60
N LYS A 13 9.36 0.23 22.30
CA LYS A 13 10.48 0.66 21.44
C LYS A 13 10.45 0.01 20.06
N PRO A 14 9.45 0.30 19.23
CA PRO A 14 9.37 -0.25 17.89
C PRO A 14 10.63 0.03 17.07
N ASN A 15 11.09 -0.99 16.35
CA ASN A 15 12.29 -0.93 15.52
C ASN A 15 11.98 -1.08 14.03
N ALA A 16 10.70 -1.21 13.67
CA ALA A 16 10.19 -1.23 12.31
C ALA A 16 8.77 -0.65 12.26
N ALA A 17 8.35 -0.20 11.09
CA ALA A 17 7.03 0.36 10.88
C ALA A 17 6.34 -0.24 9.66
N VAL A 18 5.02 -0.39 9.74
CA VAL A 18 4.14 -0.73 8.61
C VAL A 18 3.10 0.38 8.50
N ILE A 19 3.17 1.16 7.43
CA ILE A 19 2.17 2.19 7.11
C ILE A 19 1.16 1.54 6.18
N TRP A 20 -0.08 1.38 6.63
CA TRP A 20 -1.11 0.60 5.94
C TRP A 20 -2.29 1.46 5.53
N LEU A 21 -2.49 1.62 4.23
CA LEU A 21 -3.50 2.46 3.63
C LEU A 21 -4.76 1.67 3.29
N HIS A 22 -5.91 2.18 3.72
CA HIS A 22 -7.23 1.59 3.48
C HIS A 22 -7.72 1.81 2.03
N GLY A 23 -8.78 1.13 1.64
CA GLY A 23 -9.47 1.29 0.36
C GLY A 23 -10.36 2.54 0.30
N LEU A 24 -10.91 2.83 -0.88
CA LEU A 24 -11.86 3.92 -1.09
C LEU A 24 -13.06 3.82 -0.15
N GLY A 25 -13.41 4.91 0.50
CA GLY A 25 -14.59 5.02 1.39
C GLY A 25 -14.42 4.39 2.78
N ALA A 26 -13.35 3.60 2.99
CA ALA A 26 -12.98 3.08 4.31
C ALA A 26 -12.20 4.12 5.13
N ASP A 27 -11.62 3.70 6.24
CA ASP A 27 -10.76 4.54 7.08
C ASP A 27 -9.66 3.71 7.76
N GLY A 28 -8.86 4.32 8.64
CA GLY A 28 -7.74 3.67 9.31
C GLY A 28 -8.13 2.48 10.20
N HIS A 29 -9.39 2.33 10.60
CA HIS A 29 -9.85 1.18 11.40
C HIS A 29 -10.01 -0.10 10.58
N ASP A 30 -10.04 -0.03 9.24
CA ASP A 30 -10.35 -1.14 8.34
C ASP A 30 -9.38 -2.33 8.54
N PHE A 31 -8.08 -2.06 8.68
CA PHE A 31 -7.05 -3.09 8.84
C PHE A 31 -6.49 -3.22 10.27
N GLU A 32 -6.93 -2.41 11.20
CA GLU A 32 -6.54 -2.51 12.62
C GLU A 32 -6.74 -3.92 13.19
N PRO A 33 -7.89 -4.60 12.95
CA PRO A 33 -8.17 -5.94 13.48
C PRO A 33 -7.24 -7.05 12.92
N VAL A 34 -6.49 -6.78 11.86
CA VAL A 34 -5.59 -7.75 11.22
C VAL A 34 -4.27 -7.88 11.98
N VAL A 35 -3.86 -6.83 12.72
CA VAL A 35 -2.55 -6.80 13.43
C VAL A 35 -2.31 -8.00 14.33
N PRO A 36 -3.24 -8.43 15.21
CA PRO A 36 -3.03 -9.59 16.08
C PRO A 36 -2.86 -10.92 15.32
N GLN A 37 -3.33 -11.00 14.07
CA GLN A 37 -3.18 -12.17 13.21
C GLN A 37 -1.79 -12.17 12.50
N ILE A 38 -1.23 -10.99 12.27
CA ILE A 38 0.10 -10.82 11.66
C ILE A 38 1.21 -11.01 12.68
N VAL A 39 1.08 -10.40 13.86
CA VAL A 39 2.12 -10.44 14.89
C VAL A 39 1.51 -10.51 16.28
N ARG A 40 1.95 -11.48 17.08
CA ARG A 40 1.53 -11.58 18.47
C ARG A 40 2.20 -10.49 19.31
N ARG A 41 1.49 -9.99 20.31
CA ARG A 41 2.03 -8.99 21.24
C ARG A 41 3.34 -9.49 21.87
N GLY A 42 4.40 -8.68 21.76
CA GLY A 42 5.73 -9.00 22.28
C GLY A 42 6.59 -9.88 21.37
N GLU A 43 6.06 -10.42 20.26
CA GLU A 43 6.83 -11.25 19.32
C GLU A 43 7.82 -10.41 18.50
N ARG A 44 7.40 -9.23 18.07
CA ARG A 44 8.19 -8.25 17.33
C ARG A 44 7.88 -6.84 17.87
N ALA A 45 8.84 -5.95 17.78
CA ALA A 45 8.67 -4.57 18.18
C ALA A 45 8.37 -3.70 16.94
N TRP A 46 7.17 -3.83 16.40
CA TRP A 46 6.73 -3.10 15.21
C TRP A 46 5.65 -2.08 15.56
N ARG A 47 5.63 -0.98 14.79
CA ARG A 47 4.53 -0.01 14.81
C ARG A 47 3.74 -0.13 13.53
N PHE A 48 2.44 -0.39 13.66
CA PHE A 48 1.47 -0.30 12.58
C PHE A 48 0.83 1.08 12.62
N ILE A 49 0.76 1.74 11.47
CA ILE A 49 0.24 3.09 11.30
C ILE A 49 -0.83 3.03 10.22
N PHE A 50 -2.05 3.40 10.59
CA PHE A 50 -3.22 3.38 9.73
C PHE A 50 -3.71 4.82 9.55
N PRO A 51 -3.27 5.52 8.49
CA PRO A 51 -3.72 6.88 8.25
C PRO A 51 -5.13 6.91 7.69
N HIS A 52 -5.88 7.97 8.04
CA HIS A 52 -7.16 8.29 7.44
C HIS A 52 -6.94 9.14 6.18
N ALA A 53 -7.45 8.67 5.03
CA ALA A 53 -7.48 9.49 3.82
C ALA A 53 -8.37 10.74 4.03
N PRO A 54 -8.03 11.86 3.43
CA PRO A 54 -8.90 13.03 3.47
C PRO A 54 -10.23 12.78 2.76
N HIS A 55 -11.27 13.51 3.15
CA HIS A 55 -12.52 13.56 2.41
C HIS A 55 -12.36 14.37 1.14
N ARG A 56 -12.76 13.80 0.01
CA ARG A 56 -12.78 14.48 -1.30
C ARG A 56 -13.92 13.98 -2.18
N PRO A 57 -14.41 14.78 -3.15
CA PRO A 57 -15.35 14.29 -4.14
C PRO A 57 -14.69 13.19 -5.00
N VAL A 58 -15.44 12.13 -5.31
CA VAL A 58 -15.00 11.03 -6.17
C VAL A 58 -15.86 11.00 -7.43
N THR A 59 -15.24 11.26 -8.57
CA THR A 59 -15.93 11.40 -9.87
C THR A 59 -16.71 10.14 -10.24
N LEU A 60 -16.13 8.95 -10.08
CA LEU A 60 -16.78 7.67 -10.35
C LEU A 60 -18.08 7.49 -9.55
N ASN A 61 -18.16 8.07 -8.37
CA ASN A 61 -19.32 8.02 -7.48
C ASN A 61 -20.22 9.27 -7.59
N GLY A 62 -20.25 9.91 -8.76
CA GLY A 62 -21.09 11.09 -9.01
C GLY A 62 -20.67 12.33 -8.23
N GLY A 63 -19.41 12.45 -7.84
CA GLY A 63 -18.89 13.57 -7.04
C GLY A 63 -19.22 13.48 -5.56
N MET A 64 -19.69 12.33 -5.05
CA MET A 64 -19.93 12.11 -3.62
C MET A 64 -18.63 12.26 -2.83
N SER A 65 -18.68 13.04 -1.75
CA SER A 65 -17.53 13.23 -0.85
C SER A 65 -17.34 12.02 0.05
N MET A 66 -16.18 11.41 -0.01
CA MET A 66 -15.80 10.27 0.84
C MET A 66 -14.29 10.26 1.09
N ARG A 67 -13.81 9.44 2.03
CA ARG A 67 -12.38 9.22 2.23
C ARG A 67 -11.77 8.58 0.99
N ALA A 68 -10.82 9.29 0.36
CA ALA A 68 -10.17 8.85 -0.86
C ALA A 68 -8.74 9.39 -0.95
N TRP A 69 -7.81 8.56 -1.40
CA TRP A 69 -6.41 8.95 -1.60
C TRP A 69 -6.23 9.80 -2.87
N TYR A 70 -7.00 9.50 -3.90
CA TYR A 70 -7.01 10.21 -5.19
C TYR A 70 -8.40 10.09 -5.82
N ASP A 71 -8.71 10.90 -6.84
CA ASP A 71 -9.97 10.80 -7.55
C ASP A 71 -9.94 9.63 -8.55
N ILE A 72 -11.04 8.89 -8.66
CA ILE A 72 -11.22 7.84 -9.65
C ILE A 72 -12.06 8.42 -10.79
N LEU A 73 -11.40 8.73 -11.91
CA LEU A 73 -12.01 9.34 -13.09
C LEU A 73 -12.74 8.32 -13.98
N GLY A 74 -12.40 7.02 -13.86
CA GLY A 74 -13.00 5.91 -14.57
C GLY A 74 -12.33 4.59 -14.22
N LEU A 75 -12.96 3.46 -14.59
CA LEU A 75 -12.45 2.11 -14.34
C LEU A 75 -11.92 1.41 -15.60
N ASP A 76 -12.13 1.99 -16.76
CA ASP A 76 -11.61 1.41 -17.99
C ASP A 76 -10.09 1.70 -18.15
N ARG A 77 -9.43 0.86 -18.96
CA ARG A 77 -7.97 0.96 -19.16
C ARG A 77 -7.52 2.23 -19.91
N THR A 78 -8.46 2.99 -20.45
CA THR A 78 -8.21 4.23 -21.20
C THR A 78 -8.56 5.46 -20.38
N ALA A 79 -9.18 5.30 -19.21
CA ALA A 79 -9.50 6.40 -18.33
C ALA A 79 -8.23 7.13 -17.90
N ALA A 80 -8.30 8.46 -17.85
CA ALA A 80 -7.22 9.27 -17.31
C ALA A 80 -7.05 8.95 -15.81
N GLU A 81 -5.81 8.91 -15.34
CA GLU A 81 -5.52 8.77 -13.91
C GLU A 81 -5.30 10.14 -13.28
N ASP A 82 -5.77 10.31 -12.05
CA ASP A 82 -5.60 11.55 -11.26
C ASP A 82 -4.13 11.72 -10.81
N THR A 83 -3.28 12.09 -11.74
CA THR A 83 -1.85 12.34 -11.47
C THR A 83 -1.62 13.37 -10.35
N ALA A 84 -2.47 14.39 -10.24
CA ALA A 84 -2.34 15.41 -9.21
C ALA A 84 -2.69 14.87 -7.82
N GLY A 85 -3.76 14.05 -7.73
CA GLY A 85 -4.14 13.35 -6.50
C GLY A 85 -3.06 12.38 -6.04
N PHE A 86 -2.47 11.58 -6.95
CA PHE A 86 -1.35 10.70 -6.59
C PHE A 86 -0.16 11.48 -6.03
N ARG A 87 0.22 12.61 -6.64
CA ARG A 87 1.34 13.44 -6.14
C ARG A 87 1.05 14.07 -4.79
N ALA A 88 -0.18 14.55 -4.58
CA ALA A 88 -0.59 15.13 -3.30
C ALA A 88 -0.53 14.10 -2.18
N THR A 89 -1.10 12.91 -2.42
CA THR A 89 -1.08 11.81 -1.45
C THR A 89 0.34 11.27 -1.22
N ASP A 90 1.17 11.16 -2.26
CA ASP A 90 2.59 10.78 -2.13
C ASP A 90 3.31 11.69 -1.14
N ALA A 91 3.10 13.01 -1.23
CA ALA A 91 3.71 13.95 -0.30
C ALA A 91 3.25 13.73 1.15
N GLU A 92 1.97 13.38 1.36
CA GLU A 92 1.43 13.06 2.70
C GLU A 92 2.01 11.76 3.26
N ILE A 93 2.13 10.70 2.43
CA ILE A 93 2.69 9.43 2.87
C ILE A 93 4.19 9.54 3.15
N ARG A 94 4.94 10.32 2.35
CA ARG A 94 6.35 10.63 2.64
C ARG A 94 6.53 11.28 4.01
N GLN A 95 5.66 12.21 4.40
CA GLN A 95 5.69 12.80 5.75
C GLN A 95 5.50 11.74 6.84
N LEU A 96 4.68 10.70 6.62
CA LEU A 96 4.56 9.60 7.58
C LEU A 96 5.85 8.77 7.67
N ILE A 97 6.53 8.49 6.56
CA ILE A 97 7.83 7.81 6.56
C ILE A 97 8.87 8.67 7.30
N GLU A 98 8.94 9.96 6.98
CA GLU A 98 9.86 10.92 7.63
C GLU A 98 9.58 11.05 9.13
N ARG A 99 8.31 10.99 9.55
CA ARG A 99 7.94 10.95 10.96
C ARG A 99 8.52 9.72 11.67
N GLU A 100 8.47 8.55 11.04
CA GLU A 100 9.02 7.33 11.62
C GLU A 100 10.55 7.35 11.64
N THR A 101 11.20 7.90 10.61
CA THR A 101 12.66 8.08 10.62
C THR A 101 13.09 9.05 11.72
N GLY A 102 12.35 10.13 11.92
CA GLY A 102 12.54 11.05 13.05
C GLY A 102 12.32 10.43 14.44
N ARG A 103 11.51 9.36 14.51
CA ARG A 103 11.31 8.54 15.72
C ARG A 103 12.36 7.43 15.91
N GLY A 104 13.35 7.34 15.01
CA GLY A 104 14.45 6.38 15.08
C GLY A 104 14.24 5.08 14.31
N ILE A 105 13.20 4.95 13.50
CA ILE A 105 12.98 3.81 12.61
C ILE A 105 13.50 4.18 11.21
N PRO A 106 14.64 3.63 10.74
CA PRO A 106 15.18 4.00 9.43
C PRO A 106 14.24 3.59 8.30
N ALA A 107 14.26 4.30 7.17
CA ALA A 107 13.43 4.02 6.01
C ALA A 107 13.53 2.56 5.54
N ALA A 108 14.72 1.96 5.62
CA ALA A 108 14.96 0.54 5.30
C ALA A 108 14.22 -0.46 6.22
N ARG A 109 13.55 0.01 7.27
CA ARG A 109 12.70 -0.77 8.17
C ARG A 109 11.23 -0.32 8.12
N VAL A 110 10.85 0.39 7.07
CA VAL A 110 9.46 0.80 6.81
C VAL A 110 8.90 -0.02 5.64
N VAL A 111 7.73 -0.61 5.83
CA VAL A 111 6.92 -1.24 4.77
C VAL A 111 5.75 -0.33 4.47
N LEU A 112 5.48 -0.07 3.19
CA LEU A 112 4.21 0.50 2.75
C LEU A 112 3.25 -0.62 2.38
N ALA A 113 2.07 -0.60 2.95
CA ALA A 113 1.02 -1.57 2.72
C ALA A 113 -0.27 -0.87 2.30
N GLY A 114 -1.09 -1.52 1.52
CA GLY A 114 -2.41 -0.98 1.21
C GLY A 114 -3.30 -1.93 0.44
N PHE A 115 -4.59 -1.68 0.58
CA PHE A 115 -5.65 -2.40 -0.10
C PHE A 115 -6.33 -1.50 -1.12
N SER A 116 -6.61 -2.03 -2.32
CA SER A 116 -7.35 -1.33 -3.36
C SER A 116 -6.69 0.03 -3.70
N GLN A 117 -7.37 1.15 -3.53
CA GLN A 117 -6.84 2.50 -3.72
C GLN A 117 -5.56 2.73 -2.88
N GLY A 118 -5.53 2.26 -1.62
CA GLY A 118 -4.36 2.34 -0.76
C GLY A 118 -3.18 1.52 -1.27
N GLY A 119 -3.42 0.36 -1.90
CA GLY A 119 -2.39 -0.46 -2.53
C GLY A 119 -1.74 0.22 -3.73
N ALA A 120 -2.53 0.90 -4.55
CA ALA A 120 -2.03 1.69 -5.66
C ALA A 120 -1.13 2.84 -5.18
N VAL A 121 -1.54 3.56 -4.13
CA VAL A 121 -0.71 4.62 -3.51
C VAL A 121 0.58 4.04 -2.92
N SER A 122 0.51 2.88 -2.24
CA SER A 122 1.69 2.23 -1.67
C SER A 122 2.73 1.89 -2.75
N LEU A 123 2.30 1.35 -3.89
CA LEU A 123 3.17 1.14 -5.04
C LEU A 123 3.71 2.45 -5.60
N TYR A 124 2.85 3.46 -5.78
CA TYR A 124 3.26 4.76 -6.33
C TYR A 124 4.38 5.38 -5.51
N THR A 125 4.16 5.50 -4.19
CA THR A 125 5.09 6.15 -3.27
C THR A 125 6.37 5.33 -3.10
N ALA A 126 6.27 4.03 -2.81
CA ALA A 126 7.45 3.22 -2.51
C ALA A 126 8.45 3.18 -3.66
N LEU A 127 7.96 3.05 -4.90
CA LEU A 127 8.83 2.96 -6.07
C LEU A 127 9.46 4.30 -6.46
N ARG A 128 8.99 5.41 -5.88
CA ARG A 128 9.50 6.78 -6.10
C ARG A 128 10.14 7.40 -4.86
N TYR A 129 10.20 6.65 -3.74
CA TYR A 129 10.80 7.16 -2.52
C TYR A 129 12.33 7.18 -2.63
N PRO A 130 13.02 8.28 -2.24
CA PRO A 130 14.44 8.45 -2.50
C PRO A 130 15.37 7.54 -1.68
N GLU A 131 14.86 6.98 -0.57
CA GLU A 131 15.60 6.05 0.26
C GLU A 131 15.02 4.63 0.13
N ARG A 132 15.85 3.61 0.42
CA ARG A 132 15.40 2.21 0.40
C ARG A 132 14.36 1.96 1.47
N LEU A 133 13.23 1.39 1.07
CA LEU A 133 12.21 0.85 1.97
C LEU A 133 12.40 -0.66 2.17
N ALA A 134 11.84 -1.22 3.24
CA ALA A 134 11.89 -2.66 3.53
C ALA A 134 11.12 -3.48 2.49
N GLY A 135 9.98 -3.00 2.03
CA GLY A 135 9.15 -3.66 1.04
C GLY A 135 7.80 -3.00 0.83
N VAL A 136 7.00 -3.58 -0.04
CA VAL A 136 5.64 -3.10 -0.36
C VAL A 136 4.65 -4.26 -0.30
N MET A 137 3.48 -4.06 0.29
CA MET A 137 2.33 -4.96 0.23
C MET A 137 1.19 -4.28 -0.52
N ALA A 138 0.87 -4.77 -1.70
CA ALA A 138 -0.10 -4.19 -2.63
C ALA A 138 -1.25 -5.18 -2.88
N LEU A 139 -2.37 -4.98 -2.17
CA LEU A 139 -3.49 -5.93 -2.07
C LEU A 139 -4.65 -5.48 -2.94
N SER A 140 -5.14 -6.37 -3.82
CA SER A 140 -6.30 -6.14 -4.70
C SER A 140 -6.26 -4.77 -5.39
N CYS A 141 -5.12 -4.44 -6.00
CA CYS A 141 -4.86 -3.13 -6.59
C CYS A 141 -4.19 -3.23 -7.97
N TYR A 142 -3.88 -2.10 -8.53
CA TYR A 142 -3.15 -1.94 -9.80
C TYR A 142 -1.95 -1.01 -9.65
N LEU A 143 -1.00 -1.08 -10.58
CA LEU A 143 0.12 -0.16 -10.67
C LEU A 143 -0.33 1.13 -11.35
N PRO A 144 -0.37 2.28 -10.63
CA PRO A 144 -0.78 3.54 -11.23
C PRO A 144 0.33 4.14 -12.10
N LEU A 145 -0.08 4.86 -13.13
CA LEU A 145 0.79 5.57 -14.06
C LEU A 145 1.97 4.70 -14.58
N PRO A 146 1.70 3.47 -15.07
CA PRO A 146 2.76 2.51 -15.40
C PRO A 146 3.73 3.04 -16.46
N GLY A 147 3.25 3.84 -17.41
CA GLY A 147 4.07 4.45 -18.47
C GLY A 147 5.09 5.48 -17.97
N ARG A 148 4.94 5.98 -16.75
CA ARG A 148 5.86 6.95 -16.13
C ARG A 148 6.89 6.30 -15.21
N LEU A 149 6.62 5.09 -14.73
CA LEU A 149 7.45 4.48 -13.69
C LEU A 149 8.91 4.32 -14.11
N SER A 150 9.17 3.94 -15.37
CA SER A 150 10.55 3.77 -15.87
C SER A 150 11.43 5.02 -15.75
N THR A 151 10.81 6.22 -15.80
CA THR A 151 11.52 7.50 -15.70
C THR A 151 11.44 8.15 -14.33
N GLU A 152 10.42 7.77 -13.52
CA GLU A 152 10.15 8.38 -12.22
C GLU A 152 10.61 7.51 -11.03
N ARG A 153 10.97 6.24 -11.27
CA ARG A 153 11.40 5.34 -10.19
C ARG A 153 12.69 5.82 -9.52
N ALA A 154 12.74 5.66 -8.21
CA ALA A 154 13.94 5.95 -7.43
C ALA A 154 14.89 4.74 -7.44
N PRO A 155 16.17 4.91 -7.84
CA PRO A 155 17.15 3.81 -7.87
C PRO A 155 17.35 3.11 -6.53
N ALA A 156 17.13 3.80 -5.41
CA ALA A 156 17.23 3.23 -4.07
C ALA A 156 16.29 2.05 -3.85
N ASN A 157 15.16 2.01 -4.57
CA ASN A 157 14.16 0.95 -4.49
C ASN A 157 14.17 0.01 -5.71
N ASP A 158 15.18 0.08 -6.59
CA ASP A 158 15.41 -0.94 -7.60
C ASP A 158 15.63 -2.29 -6.91
N GLY A 159 14.85 -3.30 -7.29
CA GLY A 159 14.86 -4.60 -6.63
C GLY A 159 14.16 -4.64 -5.26
N ALA A 160 13.32 -3.65 -4.91
CA ALA A 160 12.44 -3.73 -3.75
C ALA A 160 11.58 -5.00 -3.79
N MET A 161 11.41 -5.65 -2.65
CA MET A 161 10.49 -6.79 -2.53
C MET A 161 9.05 -6.29 -2.51
N ILE A 162 8.24 -6.82 -3.42
CA ILE A 162 6.83 -6.44 -3.57
C ILE A 162 5.97 -7.68 -3.39
N PHE A 163 5.11 -7.69 -2.38
CA PHE A 163 4.03 -8.65 -2.25
C PHE A 163 2.80 -8.12 -2.97
N MET A 164 2.24 -8.89 -3.88
CA MET A 164 0.98 -8.57 -4.53
C MET A 164 0.01 -9.73 -4.40
N ALA A 165 -1.23 -9.41 -4.08
CA ALA A 165 -2.31 -10.39 -3.95
C ALA A 165 -3.59 -9.90 -4.61
N HIS A 166 -4.43 -10.83 -5.11
CA HIS A 166 -5.67 -10.48 -5.79
C HIS A 166 -6.73 -11.57 -5.68
N GLY A 167 -8.00 -11.15 -5.63
CA GLY A 167 -9.14 -12.06 -5.66
C GLY A 167 -9.43 -12.56 -7.09
N LEU A 168 -9.63 -13.87 -7.24
CA LEU A 168 -10.01 -14.48 -8.52
C LEU A 168 -11.41 -14.05 -8.99
N ALA A 169 -12.30 -13.73 -8.05
CA ALA A 169 -13.68 -13.29 -8.31
C ALA A 169 -13.88 -11.79 -8.00
N ASP A 170 -12.80 -10.99 -8.07
CA ASP A 170 -12.88 -9.56 -7.83
C ASP A 170 -13.59 -8.86 -9.01
N ALA A 171 -14.85 -8.47 -8.77
CA ALA A 171 -15.67 -7.74 -9.74
C ALA A 171 -15.49 -6.21 -9.65
N MET A 172 -14.92 -5.69 -8.56
CA MET A 172 -14.64 -4.26 -8.38
C MET A 172 -13.38 -3.84 -9.14
N LEU A 173 -12.32 -4.62 -8.99
CA LEU A 173 -11.05 -4.43 -9.68
C LEU A 173 -10.64 -5.77 -10.33
N PRO A 174 -10.96 -6.00 -11.60
CA PRO A 174 -10.69 -7.28 -12.26
C PRO A 174 -9.21 -7.71 -12.13
N ILE A 175 -8.97 -8.98 -11.78
CA ILE A 175 -7.63 -9.56 -11.60
C ILE A 175 -6.67 -9.27 -12.76
N ALA A 176 -7.19 -9.08 -13.96
CA ALA A 176 -6.41 -8.73 -15.15
C ALA A 176 -5.59 -7.44 -14.96
N LEU A 177 -6.07 -6.49 -14.14
CA LEU A 177 -5.32 -5.26 -13.81
C LEU A 177 -4.14 -5.56 -12.87
N GLY A 178 -4.35 -6.42 -11.89
CA GLY A 178 -3.29 -6.90 -11.00
C GLY A 178 -2.21 -7.68 -11.74
N LEU A 179 -2.62 -8.59 -12.65
CA LEU A 179 -1.70 -9.36 -13.49
C LEU A 179 -0.86 -8.46 -14.41
N ALA A 180 -1.48 -7.49 -15.07
CA ALA A 180 -0.77 -6.52 -15.91
C ALA A 180 0.23 -5.68 -15.10
N SER A 181 -0.16 -5.29 -13.88
CA SER A 181 0.71 -4.57 -12.94
C SER A 181 1.92 -5.39 -12.53
N ARG A 182 1.70 -6.65 -12.12
CA ARG A 182 2.76 -7.61 -11.81
C ARG A 182 3.75 -7.76 -12.96
N ASP A 183 3.24 -7.96 -14.18
CA ASP A 183 4.07 -8.21 -15.35
C ASP A 183 4.90 -6.96 -15.72
N THR A 184 4.31 -5.77 -15.60
CA THR A 184 5.02 -4.50 -15.76
C THR A 184 6.14 -4.36 -14.71
N LEU A 185 5.87 -4.61 -13.44
CA LEU A 185 6.88 -4.53 -12.38
C LEU A 185 8.02 -5.53 -12.61
N LYS A 186 7.70 -6.79 -12.97
CA LYS A 186 8.71 -7.80 -13.29
C LYS A 186 9.56 -7.40 -14.50
N SER A 187 8.97 -6.81 -15.54
CA SER A 187 9.71 -6.33 -16.71
C SER A 187 10.70 -5.20 -16.38
N LEU A 188 10.43 -4.43 -15.31
CA LEU A 188 11.30 -3.38 -14.78
C LEU A 188 12.33 -3.90 -13.77
N GLY A 189 12.38 -5.22 -13.50
CA GLY A 189 13.37 -5.85 -12.64
C GLY A 189 12.95 -5.98 -11.16
N TYR A 190 11.71 -5.67 -10.80
CA TYR A 190 11.25 -5.83 -9.42
C TYR A 190 10.98 -7.30 -9.05
N ALA A 191 11.32 -7.66 -7.81
CA ALA A 191 10.99 -8.97 -7.22
C ALA A 191 9.54 -8.97 -6.73
N VAL A 192 8.63 -9.50 -7.56
CA VAL A 192 7.20 -9.56 -7.23
C VAL A 192 6.83 -10.97 -6.80
N GLU A 193 6.43 -11.11 -5.54
CA GLU A 193 5.74 -12.27 -4.98
C GLU A 193 4.25 -12.11 -5.25
N TRP A 194 3.68 -13.02 -6.06
CA TRP A 194 2.30 -12.94 -6.51
C TRP A 194 1.45 -14.06 -5.93
N HIS A 195 0.33 -13.68 -5.32
CA HIS A 195 -0.68 -14.58 -4.80
C HIS A 195 -2.05 -14.28 -5.38
N GLN A 196 -2.88 -15.30 -5.50
CA GLN A 196 -4.29 -15.18 -5.89
C GLN A 196 -5.15 -16.11 -5.04
N TYR A 197 -6.33 -15.63 -4.66
CA TYR A 197 -7.20 -16.33 -3.73
C TYR A 197 -8.63 -16.44 -4.29
N PRO A 198 -9.39 -17.49 -3.92
CA PRO A 198 -10.80 -17.64 -4.28
C PRO A 198 -11.69 -16.68 -3.47
N MET A 199 -11.52 -15.39 -3.69
CA MET A 199 -12.24 -14.32 -3.01
C MET A 199 -12.66 -13.22 -4.00
N ALA A 200 -13.62 -12.40 -3.59
CA ALA A 200 -14.00 -11.15 -4.26
C ALA A 200 -13.01 -10.02 -3.92
N HIS A 201 -13.46 -8.76 -3.92
CA HIS A 201 -12.66 -7.60 -3.51
C HIS A 201 -12.59 -7.52 -1.97
N SER A 202 -11.76 -8.37 -1.37
CA SER A 202 -11.62 -8.55 0.08
C SER A 202 -10.26 -9.12 0.43
N VAL A 203 -10.03 -9.41 1.70
CA VAL A 203 -8.85 -10.12 2.22
C VAL A 203 -9.31 -11.37 2.96
N VAL A 204 -8.58 -12.48 2.81
CA VAL A 204 -8.89 -13.78 3.44
C VAL A 204 -7.76 -14.21 4.38
N GLU A 205 -8.07 -15.14 5.30
CA GLU A 205 -7.11 -15.62 6.31
C GLU A 205 -5.80 -16.16 5.68
N ALA A 206 -5.90 -16.90 4.59
CA ALA A 206 -4.71 -17.42 3.88
C ALA A 206 -3.81 -16.29 3.37
N GLU A 207 -4.38 -15.16 2.94
CA GLU A 207 -3.62 -13.98 2.54
C GLU A 207 -2.91 -13.37 3.75
N ILE A 208 -3.60 -13.24 4.89
CA ILE A 208 -3.02 -12.69 6.12
C ILE A 208 -1.81 -13.50 6.58
N LEU A 209 -1.86 -14.84 6.46
CA LEU A 209 -0.73 -15.71 6.78
C LEU A 209 0.48 -15.42 5.87
N HIS A 210 0.27 -15.28 4.57
CA HIS A 210 1.35 -14.94 3.63
C HIS A 210 1.88 -13.52 3.85
N LEU A 211 1.02 -12.55 4.22
CA LEU A 211 1.45 -11.20 4.62
C LEU A 211 2.37 -11.24 5.85
N ARG A 212 2.02 -12.07 6.85
CA ARG A 212 2.89 -12.30 8.00
C ARG A 212 4.25 -12.84 7.57
N GLU A 213 4.29 -13.88 6.74
CA GLU A 213 5.54 -14.48 6.24
C GLU A 213 6.39 -13.45 5.48
N PHE A 214 5.76 -12.65 4.64
CA PHE A 214 6.44 -11.57 3.92
C PHE A 214 7.04 -10.56 4.90
N LEU A 215 6.27 -10.06 5.86
CA LEU A 215 6.75 -9.09 6.85
C LEU A 215 7.92 -9.64 7.68
N LEU A 216 7.86 -10.91 8.10
CA LEU A 216 8.96 -11.54 8.84
C LEU A 216 10.26 -11.66 8.03
N ARG A 217 10.17 -11.73 6.70
CA ARG A 217 11.35 -11.73 5.81
C ARG A 217 11.94 -10.34 5.61
N VAL A 218 11.11 -9.32 5.45
CA VAL A 218 11.57 -7.97 5.13
C VAL A 218 11.85 -7.10 6.37
N LEU A 219 11.31 -7.49 7.53
CA LEU A 219 11.50 -6.84 8.83
C LEU A 219 12.05 -7.84 9.88
N PRO A 220 13.24 -8.40 9.68
CA PRO A 220 13.83 -9.41 10.59
C PRO A 220 14.08 -8.88 12.01
#